data_a67d33b755f6179ec57ae519f7c5e2e3
#
_entry.id   a67d33b755f6179ec57ae519f7c5e2e3
#
_cell.length_a   1.000
_cell.length_b   1.000
_cell.length_c   1.000
_cell.angle_alpha   90.00
_cell.angle_beta   90.00
_cell.angle_gamma   90.00
#
_symmetry.space_group_name_H-M   'P 1'
#
loop_
_entity.id
_entity.type
_entity.pdbx_description
1 polymer ?
#
loop_
_entity_poly.entity_id
_entity_poly.type
_entity_poly.pdbx_seq_one_letter_code
_entity_poly.pdbx_strand_id
1 'polypeptide(L)'
;MLAVAACGIAVIGMMGCDSDRKAKGKSKKPPRVETVAAEKIRLVELLETTGNVVAVNTVTLEATVEGPISFCPWREGDRVERVGQRLIEIDRPLYRQEVAAAEAALAVAKAKLADLKAGARPEEISQARESVRHFQDCTDFTKADLDRIRSLVKSGSLPAETVEKARVSYVKCHTQLTAGKEQLAMLEAGPTKTEIGVLQAAADEAAAKVGLVQAKLDECLLKAPFAGIITEVFVRPGDLATPRAQLLKMMDPSSLVVRAGLPESCAADIRKGTVATVRLDAFPGKTFSAKIERVHPRLEWESRTRIIEVKITEPVELIPHLFARVSVRGRVVEDAVVVPGAAIVATPRGYKVVYVVNDGKASMRRVTLGLEQGNRVQLTDGVLGGEMVVIAGNLNLKDGAMVQLGKLAQAPTSNKAPGSNEQ
;
A
#
# COMPACT_ATOMS: atom_id res chain seq x y z
N MET A 1 42.84 -42.67 60.98
CA MET A 1 42.83 -44.10 61.35
C MET A 1 43.13 -44.84 60.06
N LEU A 2 44.42 -45.24 59.90
CA LEU A 2 44.93 -46.57 60.10
C LEU A 2 44.27 -47.62 59.21
N ALA A 3 44.97 -48.46 58.45
CA ALA A 3 46.31 -49.02 58.37
C ALA A 3 46.47 -49.70 57.00
N VAL A 4 47.51 -49.61 56.21
CA VAL A 4 48.85 -50.39 56.32
C VAL A 4 48.68 -51.91 56.23
N ALA A 5 49.21 -52.44 55.13
CA ALA A 5 50.18 -53.61 55.08
C ALA A 5 50.27 -54.06 53.63
N ALA A 6 51.31 -53.99 52.88
CA ALA A 6 52.69 -54.47 52.99
C ALA A 6 52.83 -55.94 52.58
N CYS A 7 53.90 -56.19 51.80
CA CYS A 7 54.71 -57.42 51.53
C CYS A 7 54.09 -58.40 50.48
N GLY A 8 54.82 -58.94 49.52
CA GLY A 8 56.25 -59.24 49.52
C GLY A 8 56.77 -59.70 48.13
N ILE A 9 58.01 -59.59 48.08
CA ILE A 9 59.02 -59.89 47.04
C ILE A 9 59.07 -61.37 46.65
N ALA A 10 59.24 -61.68 45.35
CA ALA A 10 60.07 -62.80 44.96
C ALA A 10 60.67 -62.56 43.56
N VAL A 11 61.98 -62.40 43.53
CA VAL A 11 62.88 -62.39 42.39
C VAL A 11 63.21 -63.85 42.06
N ILE A 12 63.16 -64.28 40.82
CA ILE A 12 64.01 -65.27 40.22
C ILE A 12 64.15 -64.95 38.72
N GLY A 13 65.41 -64.79 38.32
CA GLY A 13 65.88 -64.57 36.97
C GLY A 13 66.04 -65.85 36.18
N MET A 14 66.26 -65.71 34.95
CA MET A 14 67.33 -66.26 34.08
C MET A 14 66.91 -66.29 32.60
N MET A 15 67.81 -65.70 31.84
CA MET A 15 68.45 -66.17 30.60
C MET A 15 67.57 -66.45 29.37
N GLY A 16 67.63 -65.56 28.35
CA GLY A 16 68.38 -65.81 27.12
C GLY A 16 67.62 -66.55 26.02
N CYS A 17 67.29 -65.87 24.95
CA CYS A 17 67.70 -66.31 23.60
C CYS A 17 67.26 -65.25 22.57
N ASP A 18 68.23 -64.81 21.89
CA ASP A 18 68.25 -64.07 20.67
C ASP A 18 67.47 -64.82 19.60
N SER A 19 66.45 -64.14 18.93
CA SER A 19 66.00 -64.53 17.61
C SER A 19 65.47 -63.32 16.84
N ASP A 20 66.38 -62.85 16.04
CA ASP A 20 66.13 -61.97 14.90
C ASP A 20 64.89 -62.39 14.13
N ARG A 21 63.75 -61.73 14.39
CA ARG A 21 62.58 -61.80 13.49
C ARG A 21 62.45 -60.49 12.75
N LYS A 22 63.09 -60.42 11.56
CA LYS A 22 62.72 -59.48 10.50
C LYS A 22 61.20 -59.49 10.32
N ALA A 23 60.57 -58.47 10.84
CA ALA A 23 59.15 -58.18 10.51
C ALA A 23 59.08 -57.87 9.02
N LYS A 24 58.68 -58.84 8.21
CA LYS A 24 58.18 -58.62 6.85
C LYS A 24 57.02 -57.67 6.94
N GLY A 25 57.22 -56.40 6.54
CA GLY A 25 56.13 -55.45 6.31
C GLY A 25 55.09 -56.03 5.37
N LYS A 26 53.93 -56.36 5.91
CA LYS A 26 52.77 -56.65 5.07
C LYS A 26 52.55 -55.44 4.20
N SER A 27 52.84 -55.51 2.91
CA SER A 27 52.42 -54.61 1.87
C SER A 27 50.87 -54.48 1.97
N LYS A 28 50.42 -53.40 2.63
CA LYS A 28 49.01 -53.06 2.63
C LYS A 28 48.62 -52.82 1.18
N LYS A 29 47.77 -53.65 0.60
CA LYS A 29 47.18 -53.39 -0.72
C LYS A 29 46.64 -51.96 -0.69
N PRO A 30 46.86 -51.19 -1.76
CA PRO A 30 46.37 -49.83 -1.82
C PRO A 30 44.83 -49.81 -1.59
N PRO A 31 44.32 -48.89 -0.78
CA PRO A 31 42.89 -48.78 -0.51
C PRO A 31 42.12 -48.56 -1.81
N ARG A 32 41.02 -49.29 -1.96
CA ARG A 32 40.07 -49.04 -3.07
C ARG A 32 39.27 -47.81 -2.81
N VAL A 33 39.19 -46.92 -3.79
CA VAL A 33 38.45 -45.66 -3.71
C VAL A 33 37.53 -45.53 -4.94
N GLU A 34 36.39 -44.92 -4.74
CA GLU A 34 35.52 -44.54 -5.87
C GLU A 34 35.74 -43.06 -6.13
N THR A 35 35.82 -42.68 -7.40
CA THR A 35 36.09 -41.32 -7.85
C THR A 35 35.00 -40.84 -8.81
N VAL A 36 34.76 -39.54 -8.77
CA VAL A 36 33.89 -38.82 -9.72
C VAL A 36 34.67 -37.59 -10.22
N ALA A 37 34.50 -37.24 -11.48
CA ALA A 37 35.05 -36.03 -12.03
C ALA A 37 34.31 -34.80 -11.45
N ALA A 38 35.05 -33.75 -11.07
CA ALA A 38 34.46 -32.47 -10.72
C ALA A 38 33.85 -31.84 -11.97
N GLU A 39 32.54 -31.66 -11.98
CA GLU A 39 31.80 -31.13 -13.12
C GLU A 39 31.73 -29.60 -13.05
N LYS A 40 31.77 -28.94 -14.21
CA LYS A 40 31.40 -27.53 -14.32
C LYS A 40 29.94 -27.45 -14.74
N ILE A 41 29.09 -26.92 -13.89
CA ILE A 41 27.67 -26.77 -14.19
C ILE A 41 27.15 -25.41 -13.80
N ARG A 42 26.04 -25.02 -14.40
CA ARG A 42 25.27 -23.87 -13.92
C ARG A 42 24.57 -24.23 -12.63
N LEU A 43 24.89 -23.52 -11.57
CA LEU A 43 24.28 -23.73 -10.26
C LEU A 43 23.37 -22.54 -9.93
N VAL A 44 22.17 -22.83 -9.47
CA VAL A 44 21.19 -21.81 -9.06
C VAL A 44 20.91 -22.00 -7.58
N GLU A 45 21.15 -20.96 -6.81
CA GLU A 45 20.77 -20.93 -5.39
C GLU A 45 19.25 -20.96 -5.26
N LEU A 46 18.73 -21.90 -4.49
CA LEU A 46 17.31 -21.97 -4.16
C LEU A 46 17.15 -21.60 -2.70
N LEU A 47 16.51 -20.47 -2.47
CA LEU A 47 16.22 -19.96 -1.13
C LEU A 47 14.83 -20.41 -0.74
N GLU A 48 14.74 -21.35 0.18
CA GLU A 48 13.46 -21.82 0.71
C GLU A 48 13.08 -21.04 1.96
N THR A 49 11.86 -20.56 1.97
CA THR A 49 11.27 -19.85 3.10
C THR A 49 9.79 -20.17 3.22
N THR A 50 9.22 -19.83 4.35
CA THR A 50 7.79 -19.99 4.62
C THR A 50 7.11 -18.64 4.75
N GLY A 51 5.83 -18.61 4.47
CA GLY A 51 5.02 -17.40 4.58
C GLY A 51 3.53 -17.72 4.62
N ASN A 52 2.74 -16.68 4.67
CA ASN A 52 1.29 -16.77 4.71
C ASN A 52 0.68 -15.92 3.60
N VAL A 53 -0.48 -16.36 3.10
CA VAL A 53 -1.30 -15.56 2.20
C VAL A 53 -1.91 -14.41 2.99
N VAL A 54 -1.75 -13.19 2.53
CA VAL A 54 -2.34 -11.98 3.12
C VAL A 54 -2.98 -11.13 2.03
N ALA A 55 -4.08 -10.47 2.38
CA ALA A 55 -4.63 -9.43 1.53
C ALA A 55 -3.89 -8.11 1.82
N VAL A 56 -3.38 -7.47 0.79
CA VAL A 56 -2.70 -6.16 0.92
C VAL A 56 -3.72 -5.05 1.17
N ASN A 57 -4.85 -5.12 0.47
CA ASN A 57 -5.94 -4.16 0.59
C ASN A 57 -7.00 -4.72 1.54
N THR A 58 -6.92 -4.32 2.79
CA THR A 58 -7.94 -4.58 3.81
C THR A 58 -8.38 -3.26 4.42
N VAL A 59 -9.65 -3.13 4.76
CA VAL A 59 -10.17 -1.96 5.47
C VAL A 59 -11.10 -2.41 6.58
N THR A 60 -10.97 -1.80 7.74
CA THR A 60 -11.94 -1.86 8.82
C THR A 60 -12.74 -0.57 8.77
N LEU A 61 -14.04 -0.68 8.58
CA LEU A 61 -14.95 0.44 8.59
C LEU A 61 -15.41 0.69 10.03
N GLU A 62 -15.20 1.91 10.49
CA GLU A 62 -15.52 2.34 11.84
C GLU A 62 -16.66 3.38 11.80
N ALA A 63 -17.46 3.43 12.87
CA ALA A 63 -18.48 4.45 13.01
C ALA A 63 -17.85 5.81 13.28
N THR A 64 -18.27 6.83 12.55
CA THR A 64 -17.89 8.22 12.79
C THR A 64 -18.87 8.90 13.71
N VAL A 65 -20.15 8.49 13.64
CA VAL A 65 -21.26 9.04 14.40
C VAL A 65 -21.88 8.01 15.33
N GLU A 66 -22.52 8.50 16.39
CA GLU A 66 -23.29 7.65 17.31
C GLU A 66 -24.73 7.53 16.85
N GLY A 67 -25.31 6.34 16.93
CA GLY A 67 -26.72 6.10 16.63
C GLY A 67 -27.05 4.62 16.44
N PRO A 68 -28.33 4.25 16.44
CA PRO A 68 -28.75 2.89 16.17
C PRO A 68 -28.53 2.55 14.70
N ILE A 69 -28.12 1.31 14.45
CA ILE A 69 -27.95 0.79 13.09
C ILE A 69 -29.33 0.41 12.54
N SER A 70 -29.74 1.08 11.49
CA SER A 70 -31.00 0.82 10.80
C SER A 70 -30.89 -0.21 9.69
N PHE A 71 -29.70 -0.30 9.07
CA PHE A 71 -29.47 -1.17 7.93
C PHE A 71 -28.08 -1.78 7.97
N CYS A 72 -28.02 -3.11 7.99
CA CYS A 72 -26.80 -3.91 7.81
C CYS A 72 -27.24 -5.33 7.37
N PRO A 73 -27.48 -5.55 6.06
CA PRO A 73 -27.93 -6.86 5.57
C PRO A 73 -26.77 -7.85 5.39
N TRP A 74 -25.55 -7.39 5.53
CA TRP A 74 -24.33 -8.09 5.17
C TRP A 74 -23.94 -9.18 6.16
N ARG A 75 -23.34 -10.26 5.62
CA ARG A 75 -22.78 -11.36 6.40
C ARG A 75 -21.33 -11.59 6.00
N GLU A 76 -20.61 -12.29 6.84
CA GLU A 76 -19.25 -12.75 6.54
C GLU A 76 -19.26 -13.66 5.29
N GLY A 77 -18.37 -13.38 4.35
CA GLY A 77 -18.30 -14.07 3.07
C GLY A 77 -19.07 -13.37 1.93
N ASP A 78 -19.94 -12.42 2.22
CA ASP A 78 -20.69 -11.71 1.19
C ASP A 78 -19.76 -10.88 0.29
N ARG A 79 -20.10 -10.82 -1.00
CA ARG A 79 -19.34 -10.08 -2.01
C ARG A 79 -19.96 -8.71 -2.25
N VAL A 80 -19.13 -7.70 -2.14
CA VAL A 80 -19.46 -6.31 -2.49
C VAL A 80 -18.96 -6.06 -3.92
N GLU A 81 -19.86 -5.79 -4.83
CA GLU A 81 -19.56 -5.74 -6.27
C GLU A 81 -19.06 -4.36 -6.73
N ARG A 82 -19.45 -3.28 -6.06
CA ARG A 82 -19.22 -1.91 -6.53
C ARG A 82 -18.66 -1.01 -5.44
N VAL A 83 -17.76 -0.14 -5.86
CA VAL A 83 -17.31 1.01 -5.06
C VAL A 83 -18.52 1.90 -4.75
N GLY A 84 -18.62 2.41 -3.53
CA GLY A 84 -19.73 3.26 -3.10
C GLY A 84 -21.03 2.52 -2.78
N GLN A 85 -21.07 1.18 -2.84
CA GLN A 85 -22.23 0.39 -2.43
C GLN A 85 -22.50 0.61 -0.94
N ARG A 86 -23.78 0.82 -0.59
CA ARG A 86 -24.21 1.00 0.80
C ARG A 86 -23.95 -0.27 1.60
N LEU A 87 -23.23 -0.11 2.70
CA LEU A 87 -22.92 -1.21 3.60
C LEU A 87 -23.73 -1.13 4.90
N ILE A 88 -23.64 -0.02 5.59
CA ILE A 88 -24.29 0.20 6.88
C ILE A 88 -24.94 1.58 6.88
N GLU A 89 -26.11 1.69 7.48
CA GLU A 89 -26.77 2.96 7.75
C GLU A 89 -27.03 3.11 9.24
N ILE A 90 -26.56 4.21 9.79
CA ILE A 90 -26.80 4.62 11.17
C ILE A 90 -27.98 5.60 11.16
N ASP A 91 -29.05 5.32 11.91
CA ASP A 91 -30.24 6.19 11.92
C ASP A 91 -30.03 7.38 12.86
N ARG A 92 -30.01 8.56 12.28
CA ARG A 92 -29.91 9.84 12.98
C ARG A 92 -30.95 10.81 12.43
N PRO A 93 -32.22 10.68 12.85
CA PRO A 93 -33.30 11.55 12.38
C PRO A 93 -33.00 13.04 12.59
N LEU A 94 -32.25 13.37 13.64
CA LEU A 94 -31.85 14.75 13.93
C LEU A 94 -31.06 15.38 12.78
N TYR A 95 -30.12 14.65 12.17
CA TYR A 95 -29.30 15.20 11.07
C TYR A 95 -30.14 15.46 9.81
N ARG A 96 -31.16 14.63 9.53
CA ARG A 96 -32.11 14.90 8.43
C ARG A 96 -32.90 16.20 8.67
N GLN A 97 -33.30 16.43 9.92
CA GLN A 97 -34.01 17.68 10.30
C GLN A 97 -33.07 18.89 10.25
N GLU A 98 -31.83 18.75 10.67
CA GLU A 98 -30.83 19.81 10.57
C GLU A 98 -30.57 20.20 9.11
N VAL A 99 -30.49 19.25 8.19
CA VAL A 99 -30.36 19.52 6.73
C VAL A 99 -31.57 20.29 6.24
N ALA A 100 -32.80 19.82 6.55
CA ALA A 100 -34.03 20.51 6.13
C ALA A 100 -34.11 21.95 6.68
N ALA A 101 -33.71 22.16 7.91
CA ALA A 101 -33.65 23.50 8.52
C ALA A 101 -32.62 24.42 7.84
N ALA A 102 -31.42 23.88 7.53
CA ALA A 102 -30.39 24.64 6.81
C ALA A 102 -30.80 24.96 5.38
N GLU A 103 -31.47 24.05 4.66
CA GLU A 103 -32.01 24.30 3.32
C GLU A 103 -33.09 25.37 3.33
N ALA A 104 -33.99 25.34 4.34
CA ALA A 104 -34.99 26.39 4.49
C ALA A 104 -34.34 27.77 4.76
N ALA A 105 -33.30 27.82 5.58
CA ALA A 105 -32.53 29.04 5.82
C ALA A 105 -31.85 29.57 4.54
N LEU A 106 -31.27 28.68 3.73
CA LEU A 106 -30.70 29.04 2.43
C LEU A 106 -31.77 29.57 1.47
N ALA A 107 -32.96 28.94 1.44
CA ALA A 107 -34.06 29.39 0.60
C ALA A 107 -34.49 30.82 0.97
N VAL A 108 -34.57 31.14 2.28
CA VAL A 108 -34.87 32.49 2.77
C VAL A 108 -33.78 33.50 2.35
N ALA A 109 -32.50 33.15 2.48
CA ALA A 109 -31.41 34.04 2.09
C ALA A 109 -31.40 34.29 0.57
N LYS A 110 -31.64 33.27 -0.23
CA LYS A 110 -31.78 33.39 -1.70
C LYS A 110 -32.98 34.24 -2.10
N ALA A 111 -34.13 34.08 -1.43
CA ALA A 111 -35.31 34.88 -1.68
C ALA A 111 -35.08 36.38 -1.39
N LYS A 112 -34.42 36.72 -0.27
CA LYS A 112 -34.06 38.07 0.05
C LYS A 112 -33.10 38.71 -0.99
N LEU A 113 -32.13 37.92 -1.47
CA LEU A 113 -31.21 38.39 -2.51
C LEU A 113 -31.95 38.61 -3.84
N ALA A 114 -32.88 37.72 -4.18
CA ALA A 114 -33.68 37.81 -5.40
C ALA A 114 -34.60 39.05 -5.36
N ASP A 115 -35.23 39.28 -4.20
CA ASP A 115 -36.09 40.46 -3.98
C ASP A 115 -35.29 41.77 -4.12
N LEU A 116 -34.10 41.83 -3.47
CA LEU A 116 -33.24 42.98 -3.64
C LEU A 116 -32.77 43.17 -5.09
N LYS A 117 -32.38 42.11 -5.78
CA LYS A 117 -31.96 42.18 -7.20
C LYS A 117 -33.11 42.59 -8.14
N ALA A 118 -34.35 42.31 -7.80
CA ALA A 118 -35.51 42.73 -8.57
C ALA A 118 -35.65 44.27 -8.54
N GLY A 119 -35.11 44.92 -7.47
CA GLY A 119 -35.12 46.36 -7.36
C GLY A 119 -36.51 46.95 -7.11
N ALA A 120 -36.70 48.24 -7.45
CA ALA A 120 -37.96 48.93 -7.30
C ALA A 120 -39.04 48.35 -8.25
N ARG A 121 -40.26 48.33 -7.75
CA ARG A 121 -41.39 47.80 -8.57
C ARG A 121 -41.65 48.70 -9.79
N PRO A 122 -42.06 48.15 -10.95
CA PRO A 122 -42.36 48.95 -12.14
C PRO A 122 -43.36 50.08 -11.89
N GLU A 123 -44.32 49.85 -10.96
CA GLU A 123 -45.30 50.84 -10.57
C GLU A 123 -44.69 52.03 -9.83
N GLU A 124 -43.70 51.79 -8.93
CA GLU A 124 -42.97 52.83 -8.19
C GLU A 124 -42.17 53.72 -9.15
N ILE A 125 -41.49 53.09 -10.11
CA ILE A 125 -40.74 53.81 -11.17
C ILE A 125 -41.69 54.63 -12.04
N SER A 126 -42.83 54.08 -12.40
CA SER A 126 -43.83 54.81 -13.19
C SER A 126 -44.40 56.01 -12.45
N GLN A 127 -44.73 55.86 -11.17
CA GLN A 127 -45.20 56.94 -10.33
C GLN A 127 -44.14 58.05 -10.18
N ALA A 128 -42.85 57.69 -9.99
CA ALA A 128 -41.76 58.66 -9.93
C ALA A 128 -41.59 59.39 -11.26
N ARG A 129 -41.75 58.72 -12.41
CA ARG A 129 -41.68 59.35 -13.73
C ARG A 129 -42.81 60.37 -13.94
N GLU A 130 -44.04 60.05 -13.57
CA GLU A 130 -45.16 60.96 -13.66
C GLU A 130 -44.99 62.21 -12.73
N SER A 131 -44.39 61.97 -11.52
CA SER A 131 -44.06 63.08 -10.63
C SER A 131 -43.00 63.99 -11.25
N VAL A 132 -41.95 63.46 -11.87
CA VAL A 132 -40.94 64.28 -12.59
C VAL A 132 -41.57 65.04 -13.74
N ARG A 133 -42.47 64.44 -14.50
CA ARG A 133 -43.22 65.12 -15.59
C ARG A 133 -44.03 66.28 -15.05
N HIS A 134 -44.80 66.05 -14.01
CA HIS A 134 -45.58 67.13 -13.37
C HIS A 134 -44.70 68.29 -12.92
N PHE A 135 -43.57 68.02 -12.27
CA PHE A 135 -42.65 69.10 -11.83
C PHE A 135 -41.93 69.77 -13.02
N GLN A 136 -41.71 69.07 -14.13
CA GLN A 136 -41.15 69.65 -15.33
C GLN A 136 -42.14 70.67 -15.93
N ASP A 137 -43.40 70.27 -16.08
CA ASP A 137 -44.48 71.13 -16.63
C ASP A 137 -44.67 72.40 -15.73
N CYS A 138 -44.63 72.21 -14.39
CA CYS A 138 -44.66 73.31 -13.43
C CYS A 138 -43.47 74.30 -13.59
N THR A 139 -42.26 73.72 -13.77
CA THR A 139 -41.03 74.52 -13.93
C THR A 139 -41.09 75.31 -15.26
N ASP A 140 -41.53 74.70 -16.33
CA ASP A 140 -41.62 75.31 -17.66
C ASP A 140 -42.68 76.46 -17.65
N PHE A 141 -43.85 76.26 -17.02
CA PHE A 141 -44.88 77.28 -16.85
C PHE A 141 -44.37 78.39 -16.00
N THR A 142 -43.80 78.15 -14.82
CA THR A 142 -43.33 79.24 -13.90
C THR A 142 -42.14 80.02 -14.47
N LYS A 143 -41.29 79.34 -15.29
CA LYS A 143 -40.22 79.98 -16.04
C LYS A 143 -40.75 80.97 -17.08
N ALA A 144 -41.70 80.56 -17.89
CA ALA A 144 -42.32 81.35 -18.92
C ALA A 144 -43.04 82.54 -18.27
N ASP A 145 -43.71 82.37 -17.09
CA ASP A 145 -44.35 83.41 -16.33
C ASP A 145 -43.34 84.45 -15.76
N LEU A 146 -42.25 83.96 -15.19
CA LEU A 146 -41.13 84.78 -14.71
C LEU A 146 -40.57 85.65 -15.84
N ASP A 147 -40.33 85.08 -17.03
CA ASP A 147 -39.78 85.83 -18.18
C ASP A 147 -40.78 86.83 -18.73
N ARG A 148 -42.08 86.51 -18.74
CA ARG A 148 -43.15 87.50 -19.04
C ARG A 148 -43.18 88.61 -18.04
N ILE A 149 -43.20 88.36 -16.73
CA ILE A 149 -43.25 89.38 -15.67
C ILE A 149 -42.00 90.25 -15.74
N ARG A 150 -40.80 89.72 -15.97
CA ARG A 150 -39.57 90.44 -16.19
C ARG A 150 -39.68 91.50 -17.34
N SER A 151 -40.30 91.12 -18.44
CA SER A 151 -40.50 91.96 -19.59
C SER A 151 -41.50 93.15 -19.29
N LEU A 152 -42.57 92.84 -18.53
CA LEU A 152 -43.57 93.84 -18.12
C LEU A 152 -43.02 94.84 -17.09
N VAL A 153 -42.12 94.36 -16.18
CA VAL A 153 -41.42 95.27 -15.26
C VAL A 153 -40.46 96.17 -16.03
N LYS A 154 -39.70 95.68 -16.99
CA LYS A 154 -38.84 96.48 -17.85
C LYS A 154 -39.60 97.50 -18.67
N SER A 155 -40.85 97.26 -19.07
CA SER A 155 -41.72 98.25 -19.74
C SER A 155 -42.41 99.21 -18.78
N GLY A 156 -42.18 99.10 -17.46
CA GLY A 156 -42.81 99.98 -16.45
C GLY A 156 -44.23 99.60 -16.11
N SER A 157 -44.78 98.49 -16.58
CA SER A 157 -46.17 98.10 -16.39
C SER A 157 -46.47 97.37 -15.07
N LEU A 158 -45.44 96.83 -14.36
CA LEU A 158 -45.57 96.19 -13.07
C LEU A 158 -44.49 96.61 -12.06
N PRO A 159 -44.77 96.49 -10.74
CA PRO A 159 -43.79 96.76 -9.69
C PRO A 159 -42.68 95.73 -9.63
N ALA A 160 -41.43 96.12 -9.24
CA ALA A 160 -40.28 95.20 -9.16
C ALA A 160 -40.47 94.01 -8.19
N GLU A 161 -41.28 94.14 -7.14
CA GLU A 161 -41.63 93.12 -6.16
C GLU A 161 -42.30 91.87 -6.83
N THR A 162 -43.05 92.09 -7.95
CA THR A 162 -43.70 90.99 -8.65
C THR A 162 -42.72 89.98 -9.26
N VAL A 163 -41.52 90.44 -9.67
CA VAL A 163 -40.43 89.59 -10.16
C VAL A 163 -39.95 88.65 -9.09
N GLU A 164 -39.80 89.10 -7.87
CA GLU A 164 -39.33 88.27 -6.77
C GLU A 164 -40.36 87.24 -6.38
N LYS A 165 -41.67 87.52 -6.40
CA LYS A 165 -42.73 86.48 -6.20
C LYS A 165 -42.71 85.40 -7.29
N ALA A 166 -42.58 85.77 -8.54
CA ALA A 166 -42.50 84.90 -9.65
C ALA A 166 -41.19 84.02 -9.60
N ARG A 167 -40.07 84.64 -9.19
CA ARG A 167 -38.82 83.98 -9.01
C ARG A 167 -38.89 82.93 -7.90
N VAL A 168 -39.51 83.24 -6.76
CA VAL A 168 -39.71 82.26 -5.67
C VAL A 168 -40.53 81.08 -6.17
N SER A 169 -41.61 81.30 -6.95
CA SER A 169 -42.42 80.21 -7.54
C SER A 169 -41.60 79.38 -8.48
N TYR A 170 -40.80 79.91 -9.38
CA TYR A 170 -39.91 79.20 -10.27
C TYR A 170 -38.87 78.39 -9.51
N VAL A 171 -38.16 78.94 -8.54
CA VAL A 171 -37.16 78.26 -7.73
C VAL A 171 -37.79 77.10 -6.99
N LYS A 172 -39.00 77.27 -6.44
CA LYS A 172 -39.75 76.15 -5.80
C LYS A 172 -39.98 74.95 -6.74
N CYS A 173 -40.59 75.19 -7.94
CA CYS A 173 -40.85 74.13 -8.90
C CYS A 173 -39.55 73.51 -9.42
N HIS A 174 -38.50 74.29 -9.66
CA HIS A 174 -37.21 73.84 -10.12
C HIS A 174 -36.51 72.93 -9.09
N THR A 175 -36.57 73.27 -7.81
CA THR A 175 -36.01 72.46 -6.71
C THR A 175 -36.78 71.14 -6.62
N GLN A 176 -38.11 71.15 -6.72
CA GLN A 176 -38.94 69.96 -6.72
C GLN A 176 -38.65 69.03 -7.93
N LEU A 177 -38.42 69.61 -9.12
CA LEU A 177 -38.02 68.88 -10.31
C LEU A 177 -36.66 68.18 -10.12
N THR A 178 -35.66 68.89 -9.56
CA THR A 178 -34.32 68.33 -9.30
C THR A 178 -34.44 67.16 -8.34
N ALA A 179 -35.14 67.37 -7.20
CA ALA A 179 -35.33 66.30 -6.21
C ALA A 179 -36.09 65.08 -6.80
N GLY A 180 -37.12 65.35 -7.63
CA GLY A 180 -37.86 64.27 -8.33
C GLY A 180 -36.99 63.47 -9.33
N LYS A 181 -36.11 64.18 -10.07
CA LYS A 181 -35.15 63.51 -10.99
C LYS A 181 -34.14 62.67 -10.24
N GLU A 182 -33.60 63.14 -9.12
CA GLU A 182 -32.69 62.36 -8.29
C GLU A 182 -33.34 61.13 -7.68
N GLN A 183 -34.59 61.28 -7.21
CA GLN A 183 -35.39 60.14 -6.70
C GLN A 183 -35.65 59.09 -7.78
N LEU A 184 -36.04 59.52 -9.00
CA LEU A 184 -36.24 58.60 -10.12
C LEU A 184 -34.92 57.89 -10.47
N ALA A 185 -33.81 58.63 -10.55
CA ALA A 185 -32.50 58.05 -10.85
C ALA A 185 -32.07 57.02 -9.80
N MET A 186 -32.36 57.23 -8.52
CA MET A 186 -32.11 56.25 -7.47
C MET A 186 -32.94 54.99 -7.66
N LEU A 187 -34.21 55.11 -7.97
CA LEU A 187 -35.10 53.94 -8.22
C LEU A 187 -34.67 53.16 -9.47
N GLU A 188 -34.29 53.87 -10.55
CA GLU A 188 -33.81 53.26 -11.79
C GLU A 188 -32.42 52.63 -11.69
N ALA A 189 -31.51 53.20 -10.84
CA ALA A 189 -30.19 52.63 -10.56
C ALA A 189 -30.29 51.33 -9.76
N GLY A 190 -31.38 51.15 -9.01
CA GLY A 190 -31.60 49.97 -8.18
C GLY A 190 -30.63 49.84 -7.01
N PRO A 191 -30.50 48.66 -6.44
CA PRO A 191 -29.65 48.42 -5.26
C PRO A 191 -28.20 48.53 -5.61
N THR A 192 -27.44 49.00 -4.64
CA THR A 192 -25.97 49.15 -4.77
C THR A 192 -25.27 47.78 -4.87
N LYS A 193 -24.11 47.76 -5.53
CA LYS A 193 -23.26 46.53 -5.60
C LYS A 193 -22.88 46.01 -4.22
N THR A 194 -22.73 46.94 -3.24
CA THR A 194 -22.40 46.57 -1.86
C THR A 194 -23.55 45.85 -1.17
N GLU A 195 -24.80 46.35 -1.32
CA GLU A 195 -25.98 45.71 -0.75
C GLU A 195 -26.21 44.32 -1.35
N ILE A 196 -26.07 44.19 -2.68
CA ILE A 196 -26.15 42.90 -3.36
C ILE A 196 -25.02 41.97 -2.84
N GLY A 197 -23.78 42.50 -2.67
CA GLY A 197 -22.66 41.74 -2.17
C GLY A 197 -22.88 41.18 -0.76
N VAL A 198 -23.48 42.00 0.14
CA VAL A 198 -23.80 41.56 1.51
C VAL A 198 -24.81 40.41 1.52
N LEU A 199 -25.91 40.53 0.76
CA LEU A 199 -26.92 39.45 0.70
C LEU A 199 -26.42 38.24 -0.06
N GLN A 200 -25.54 38.40 -1.07
CA GLN A 200 -24.88 37.29 -1.72
C GLN A 200 -23.99 36.53 -0.72
N ALA A 201 -23.17 37.21 0.06
CA ALA A 201 -22.35 36.60 1.09
C ALA A 201 -23.18 35.84 2.14
N ALA A 202 -24.33 36.42 2.54
CA ALA A 202 -25.26 35.76 3.47
C ALA A 202 -25.88 34.47 2.85
N ALA A 203 -26.19 34.48 1.55
CA ALA A 203 -26.65 33.27 0.84
C ALA A 203 -25.55 32.22 0.73
N ASP A 204 -24.32 32.64 0.46
CA ASP A 204 -23.16 31.75 0.39
C ASP A 204 -22.82 31.14 1.75
N GLU A 205 -22.93 31.91 2.85
CA GLU A 205 -22.79 31.41 4.23
C GLU A 205 -23.86 30.33 4.53
N ALA A 206 -25.13 30.60 4.17
CA ALA A 206 -26.20 29.64 4.35
C ALA A 206 -25.99 28.37 3.51
N ALA A 207 -25.46 28.50 2.28
CA ALA A 207 -25.08 27.37 1.44
C ALA A 207 -23.95 26.53 2.04
N ALA A 208 -22.93 27.17 2.59
CA ALA A 208 -21.85 26.48 3.28
C ALA A 208 -22.36 25.70 4.51
N LYS A 209 -23.33 26.26 5.23
CA LYS A 209 -23.97 25.58 6.36
C LYS A 209 -24.77 24.33 5.93
N VAL A 210 -25.48 24.39 4.81
CA VAL A 210 -26.13 23.19 4.22
C VAL A 210 -25.07 22.13 3.92
N GLY A 211 -23.95 22.49 3.26
CA GLY A 211 -22.87 21.56 2.98
C GLY A 211 -22.29 20.90 4.24
N LEU A 212 -22.13 21.66 5.32
CA LEU A 212 -21.65 21.15 6.60
C LEU A 212 -22.58 20.08 7.21
N VAL A 213 -23.88 20.39 7.27
CA VAL A 213 -24.85 19.45 7.88
C VAL A 213 -25.13 18.25 6.95
N GLN A 214 -25.05 18.43 5.62
CA GLN A 214 -25.11 17.34 4.67
C GLN A 214 -23.95 16.38 4.83
N ALA A 215 -22.71 16.86 5.02
CA ALA A 215 -21.53 16.04 5.29
C ALA A 215 -21.73 15.17 6.56
N LYS A 216 -22.32 15.74 7.63
CA LYS A 216 -22.66 14.96 8.83
C LYS A 216 -23.70 13.87 8.56
N LEU A 217 -24.67 14.14 7.72
CA LEU A 217 -25.67 13.14 7.32
C LEU A 217 -25.04 12.04 6.46
N ASP A 218 -24.11 12.41 5.59
CA ASP A 218 -23.38 11.44 4.74
C ASP A 218 -22.50 10.50 5.58
N GLU A 219 -21.98 10.95 6.74
CA GLU A 219 -21.24 10.11 7.68
C GLU A 219 -22.10 9.01 8.33
N CYS A 220 -23.43 9.16 8.29
CA CYS A 220 -24.34 8.10 8.73
C CYS A 220 -24.44 6.93 7.75
N LEU A 221 -23.97 7.11 6.50
CA LEU A 221 -24.04 6.12 5.45
C LEU A 221 -22.62 5.60 5.11
N LEU A 222 -22.27 4.45 5.66
CA LEU A 222 -21.01 3.79 5.34
C LEU A 222 -21.11 3.09 3.99
N LYS A 223 -20.18 3.46 3.11
CA LYS A 223 -20.09 2.94 1.74
C LYS A 223 -18.78 2.16 1.55
N ALA A 224 -18.81 1.19 0.63
CA ALA A 224 -17.64 0.40 0.28
C ALA A 224 -16.57 1.25 -0.42
N PRO A 225 -15.34 1.28 0.06
CA PRO A 225 -14.25 2.01 -0.58
C PRO A 225 -13.72 1.30 -1.84
N PHE A 226 -13.91 -0.02 -1.93
CA PHE A 226 -13.57 -0.86 -3.09
C PHE A 226 -14.51 -2.06 -3.19
N ALA A 227 -14.53 -2.72 -4.35
CA ALA A 227 -15.22 -4.01 -4.51
C ALA A 227 -14.40 -5.12 -3.84
N GLY A 228 -15.05 -6.01 -3.08
CA GLY A 228 -14.33 -7.01 -2.30
C GLY A 228 -15.22 -8.00 -1.58
N ILE A 229 -14.68 -8.65 -0.57
CA ILE A 229 -15.38 -9.63 0.27
C ILE A 229 -15.39 -9.14 1.71
N ILE A 230 -16.52 -9.27 2.37
CA ILE A 230 -16.67 -8.98 3.79
C ILE A 230 -16.05 -10.12 4.59
N THR A 231 -15.09 -9.80 5.44
CA THR A 231 -14.40 -10.79 6.25
C THR A 231 -14.99 -10.93 7.65
N GLU A 232 -15.42 -9.82 8.22
CA GLU A 232 -15.97 -9.80 9.59
C GLU A 232 -17.08 -8.76 9.66
N VAL A 233 -18.15 -9.06 10.41
CA VAL A 233 -19.27 -8.16 10.70
C VAL A 233 -19.44 -8.09 12.21
N PHE A 234 -19.19 -6.91 12.78
CA PHE A 234 -19.19 -6.72 14.23
C PHE A 234 -20.53 -6.26 14.80
N VAL A 235 -21.49 -5.88 13.93
CA VAL A 235 -22.72 -5.22 14.34
C VAL A 235 -23.93 -5.78 13.61
N ARG A 236 -25.11 -5.59 14.22
CA ARG A 236 -26.40 -6.02 13.68
C ARG A 236 -27.38 -4.84 13.62
N PRO A 237 -28.43 -4.91 12.80
CA PRO A 237 -29.51 -3.95 12.86
C PRO A 237 -30.12 -3.91 14.26
N GLY A 238 -30.27 -2.71 14.83
CA GLY A 238 -30.73 -2.46 16.20
C GLY A 238 -29.59 -2.21 17.21
N ASP A 239 -28.35 -2.57 16.89
CA ASP A 239 -27.20 -2.24 17.75
C ASP A 239 -26.92 -0.73 17.76
N LEU A 240 -26.36 -0.25 18.87
CA LEU A 240 -25.92 1.14 18.99
C LEU A 240 -24.47 1.28 18.51
N ALA A 241 -24.27 1.99 17.41
CA ALA A 241 -22.93 2.39 16.98
C ALA A 241 -22.43 3.54 17.86
N THR A 242 -21.17 3.45 18.31
CA THR A 242 -20.47 4.54 18.99
C THR A 242 -19.27 4.98 18.14
N PRO A 243 -18.82 6.24 18.23
CA PRO A 243 -17.68 6.72 17.47
C PRO A 243 -16.44 5.83 17.66
N ARG A 244 -15.78 5.47 16.55
CA ARG A 244 -14.63 4.54 16.47
C ARG A 244 -14.96 3.06 16.74
N ALA A 245 -16.24 2.70 16.93
CA ALA A 245 -16.60 1.30 16.97
C ALA A 245 -16.38 0.65 15.59
N GLN A 246 -15.74 -0.51 15.57
CA GLN A 246 -15.58 -1.29 14.35
C GLN A 246 -16.94 -1.87 13.96
N LEU A 247 -17.34 -1.65 12.73
CA LEU A 247 -18.64 -2.07 12.22
C LEU A 247 -18.52 -3.25 11.26
N LEU A 248 -17.55 -3.18 10.35
CA LEU A 248 -17.37 -4.18 9.30
C LEU A 248 -15.92 -4.16 8.81
N LYS A 249 -15.42 -5.34 8.45
CA LYS A 249 -14.10 -5.48 7.83
C LYS A 249 -14.24 -6.13 6.47
N MET A 250 -13.53 -5.60 5.49
CA MET A 250 -13.54 -6.13 4.13
C MET A 250 -12.14 -6.19 3.53
N MET A 251 -11.98 -7.07 2.56
CA MET A 251 -10.73 -7.25 1.82
C MET A 251 -10.98 -7.28 0.31
N ASP A 252 -9.94 -6.92 -0.43
CA ASP A 252 -9.89 -7.08 -1.88
C ASP A 252 -9.22 -8.43 -2.22
N PRO A 253 -9.95 -9.41 -2.76
CA PRO A 253 -9.39 -10.72 -3.11
C PRO A 253 -8.35 -10.65 -4.23
N SER A 254 -8.35 -9.61 -5.06
CA SER A 254 -7.35 -9.43 -6.12
C SER A 254 -5.99 -8.99 -5.57
N SER A 255 -5.96 -8.48 -4.32
CA SER A 255 -4.77 -8.00 -3.63
C SER A 255 -4.04 -9.08 -2.82
N LEU A 256 -4.47 -10.35 -2.92
CA LEU A 256 -3.86 -11.44 -2.18
C LEU A 256 -2.44 -11.73 -2.69
N VAL A 257 -1.50 -11.78 -1.75
CA VAL A 257 -0.09 -12.09 -1.98
C VAL A 257 0.40 -13.04 -0.90
N VAL A 258 1.45 -13.79 -1.22
CA VAL A 258 2.19 -14.56 -0.21
C VAL A 258 3.24 -13.66 0.41
N ARG A 259 3.14 -13.40 1.69
CA ARG A 259 4.14 -12.64 2.47
C ARG A 259 5.07 -13.62 3.15
N ALA A 260 6.36 -13.54 2.82
CA ALA A 260 7.40 -14.43 3.35
C ALA A 260 8.62 -13.63 3.80
N GLY A 261 9.38 -14.16 4.76
CA GLY A 261 10.60 -13.56 5.28
C GLY A 261 11.84 -14.23 4.69
N LEU A 262 12.74 -13.48 4.07
CA LEU A 262 14.03 -13.96 3.60
C LEU A 262 15.14 -13.62 4.60
N PRO A 263 16.04 -14.55 4.96
CA PRO A 263 17.19 -14.26 5.80
C PRO A 263 18.05 -13.12 5.25
N GLU A 264 18.66 -12.33 6.12
CA GLU A 264 19.50 -11.19 5.76
C GLU A 264 20.63 -11.57 4.80
N SER A 265 21.25 -12.76 4.99
CA SER A 265 22.34 -13.27 4.15
C SER A 265 21.99 -13.37 2.66
N CYS A 266 20.72 -13.55 2.34
CA CYS A 266 20.21 -13.77 0.97
C CYS A 266 19.40 -12.56 0.44
N ALA A 267 19.05 -11.63 1.33
CA ALA A 267 18.12 -10.55 1.02
C ALA A 267 18.71 -9.47 0.09
N ALA A 268 20.04 -9.37 -0.02
CA ALA A 268 20.71 -8.34 -0.81
C ALA A 268 20.54 -8.55 -2.33
N ASP A 269 20.49 -9.79 -2.79
CA ASP A 269 20.46 -10.13 -4.22
C ASP A 269 19.03 -10.20 -4.79
N ILE A 270 18.01 -10.15 -3.92
CA ILE A 270 16.61 -10.31 -4.31
C ILE A 270 15.98 -8.98 -4.66
N ARG A 271 15.35 -8.93 -5.83
CA ARG A 271 14.71 -7.73 -6.40
C ARG A 271 13.28 -8.02 -6.85
N LYS A 272 12.51 -6.95 -7.07
CA LYS A 272 11.20 -7.04 -7.73
C LYS A 272 11.34 -7.73 -9.08
N GLY A 273 10.43 -8.66 -9.39
CA GLY A 273 10.41 -9.45 -10.61
C GLY A 273 11.20 -10.76 -10.53
N THR A 274 11.95 -11.02 -9.45
CA THR A 274 12.63 -12.31 -9.26
C THR A 274 11.60 -13.44 -9.29
N VAL A 275 11.91 -14.49 -10.03
CA VAL A 275 11.05 -15.69 -10.17
C VAL A 275 11.07 -16.47 -8.86
N ALA A 276 9.89 -16.87 -8.43
CA ALA A 276 9.68 -17.72 -7.28
C ALA A 276 8.69 -18.84 -7.62
N THR A 277 8.72 -19.88 -6.84
CA THR A 277 7.71 -20.94 -6.86
C THR A 277 7.07 -21.04 -5.49
N VAL A 278 5.76 -21.21 -5.47
CA VAL A 278 4.98 -21.31 -4.25
C VAL A 278 4.29 -22.65 -4.18
N ARG A 279 4.41 -23.32 -3.05
CA ARG A 279 3.61 -24.49 -2.70
C ARG A 279 2.69 -24.13 -1.55
N LEU A 280 1.42 -24.36 -1.73
CA LEU A 280 0.40 -24.11 -0.71
C LEU A 280 0.01 -25.43 -0.07
N ASP A 281 0.01 -25.52 1.24
CA ASP A 281 -0.33 -26.75 1.95
C ASP A 281 -1.79 -27.19 1.69
N ALA A 282 -2.67 -26.23 1.35
CA ALA A 282 -4.05 -26.52 0.92
C ALA A 282 -4.15 -27.23 -0.44
N PHE A 283 -3.10 -27.21 -1.27
CA PHE A 283 -3.08 -27.84 -2.59
C PHE A 283 -1.88 -28.80 -2.69
N PRO A 284 -1.93 -29.98 -2.03
CA PRO A 284 -0.81 -30.90 -1.99
C PRO A 284 -0.41 -31.36 -3.38
N GLY A 285 0.90 -31.39 -3.63
CA GLY A 285 1.49 -31.81 -4.91
C GLY A 285 1.47 -30.77 -6.02
N LYS A 286 0.81 -29.60 -5.85
CA LYS A 286 0.83 -28.53 -6.83
C LYS A 286 1.90 -27.49 -6.47
N THR A 287 2.59 -27.04 -7.51
CA THR A 287 3.58 -25.95 -7.42
C THR A 287 3.13 -24.82 -8.35
N PHE A 288 2.99 -23.64 -7.82
CA PHE A 288 2.51 -22.48 -8.56
C PHE A 288 3.68 -21.57 -8.94
N SER A 289 3.67 -21.09 -10.18
CA SER A 289 4.61 -20.09 -10.64
C SER A 289 4.25 -18.74 -10.03
N ALA A 290 5.26 -18.04 -9.53
CA ALA A 290 5.08 -16.78 -8.86
C ALA A 290 6.24 -15.81 -9.14
N LYS A 291 6.02 -14.53 -8.86
CA LYS A 291 7.03 -13.48 -8.96
C LYS A 291 7.01 -12.61 -7.72
N ILE A 292 8.17 -12.12 -7.34
CA ILE A 292 8.28 -11.13 -6.27
C ILE A 292 7.70 -9.80 -6.79
N GLU A 293 6.61 -9.36 -6.19
CA GLU A 293 5.96 -8.09 -6.51
C GLU A 293 6.58 -6.94 -5.75
N ARG A 294 6.92 -7.18 -4.49
CA ARG A 294 7.51 -6.17 -3.62
C ARG A 294 8.56 -6.79 -2.69
N VAL A 295 9.61 -6.02 -2.44
CA VAL A 295 10.63 -6.31 -1.42
C VAL A 295 10.61 -5.16 -0.43
N HIS A 296 10.36 -5.43 0.83
CA HIS A 296 10.31 -4.40 1.86
C HIS A 296 11.69 -3.77 2.06
N PRO A 297 11.77 -2.45 2.29
CA PRO A 297 13.05 -1.75 2.36
C PRO A 297 13.82 -2.00 3.67
N ARG A 298 13.14 -2.49 4.71
CA ARG A 298 13.73 -2.74 6.02
C ARG A 298 13.71 -4.22 6.39
N LEU A 299 14.61 -4.61 7.28
CA LEU A 299 14.60 -5.91 7.94
C LEU A 299 13.65 -5.87 9.15
N GLU A 300 12.97 -6.98 9.37
CA GLU A 300 12.27 -7.21 10.63
C GLU A 300 13.31 -7.50 11.70
N TRP A 301 13.28 -6.69 12.74
CA TRP A 301 14.28 -6.72 13.81
C TRP A 301 14.32 -8.07 14.56
N GLU A 302 13.15 -8.60 14.90
CA GLU A 302 13.05 -9.81 15.72
C GLU A 302 13.51 -11.07 14.99
N SER A 303 13.14 -11.22 13.74
CA SER A 303 13.43 -12.40 12.92
C SER A 303 14.69 -12.26 12.05
N ARG A 304 15.27 -11.06 11.95
CA ARG A 304 16.35 -10.71 11.02
C ARG A 304 16.07 -11.13 9.59
N THR A 305 14.81 -11.00 9.19
CA THR A 305 14.35 -11.33 7.84
C THR A 305 13.90 -10.09 7.09
N ARG A 306 14.07 -10.11 5.79
CA ARG A 306 13.50 -9.12 4.89
C ARG A 306 12.21 -9.64 4.31
N ILE A 307 11.14 -8.92 4.52
CA ILE A 307 9.83 -9.33 4.02
C ILE A 307 9.75 -9.12 2.52
N ILE A 308 9.25 -10.14 1.83
CA ILE A 308 8.91 -10.11 0.41
C ILE A 308 7.42 -10.40 0.23
N GLU A 309 6.83 -9.79 -0.79
CA GLU A 309 5.47 -10.09 -1.24
C GLU A 309 5.57 -10.77 -2.59
N VAL A 310 5.06 -11.98 -2.65
CA VAL A 310 5.13 -12.86 -3.82
C VAL A 310 3.73 -13.03 -4.38
N LYS A 311 3.54 -12.64 -5.64
CA LYS A 311 2.27 -12.80 -6.35
C LYS A 311 2.29 -14.05 -7.20
N ILE A 312 1.30 -14.91 -7.01
CA ILE A 312 1.08 -16.09 -7.84
C ILE A 312 0.54 -15.62 -9.19
N THR A 313 1.13 -16.11 -10.26
CA THR A 313 0.77 -15.72 -11.64
C THR A 313 -0.32 -16.58 -12.25
N GLU A 314 -0.52 -17.77 -11.71
CA GLU A 314 -1.54 -18.72 -12.15
C GLU A 314 -2.88 -18.44 -11.44
N PRO A 315 -4.01 -18.70 -12.11
CA PRO A 315 -5.32 -18.54 -11.47
C PRO A 315 -5.49 -19.59 -10.38
N VAL A 316 -5.54 -19.14 -9.14
CA VAL A 316 -5.78 -19.96 -7.96
C VAL A 316 -6.63 -19.19 -6.97
N GLU A 317 -7.63 -19.85 -6.41
CA GLU A 317 -8.44 -19.26 -5.36
C GLU A 317 -7.65 -19.27 -4.05
N LEU A 318 -7.19 -18.09 -3.66
CA LEU A 318 -6.43 -17.89 -2.43
C LEU A 318 -7.38 -17.47 -1.31
N ILE A 319 -7.14 -18.05 -0.15
CA ILE A 319 -7.81 -17.66 1.10
C ILE A 319 -6.75 -17.03 2.02
N PRO A 320 -7.05 -15.93 2.72
CA PRO A 320 -6.13 -15.35 3.71
C PRO A 320 -5.68 -16.41 4.74
N HIS A 321 -4.48 -16.24 5.25
CA HIS A 321 -3.83 -17.08 6.26
C HIS A 321 -3.45 -18.50 5.80
N LEU A 322 -3.64 -18.88 4.54
CA LEU A 322 -3.06 -20.11 4.01
C LEU A 322 -1.55 -20.10 4.18
N PHE A 323 -1.02 -21.22 4.66
CA PHE A 323 0.42 -21.43 4.77
C PHE A 323 1.03 -21.73 3.41
N ALA A 324 2.16 -21.08 3.12
CA ALA A 324 2.85 -21.20 1.85
C ALA A 324 4.34 -21.45 2.06
N ARG A 325 4.89 -22.38 1.27
CA ARG A 325 6.34 -22.59 1.12
C ARG A 325 6.78 -21.90 -0.15
N VAL A 326 7.71 -20.99 -0.03
CA VAL A 326 8.20 -20.15 -1.12
C VAL A 326 9.64 -20.52 -1.42
N SER A 327 9.92 -20.90 -2.66
CA SER A 327 11.28 -21.14 -3.15
C SER A 327 11.63 -20.02 -4.13
N VAL A 328 12.56 -19.17 -3.75
CA VAL A 328 13.02 -18.03 -4.55
C VAL A 328 14.32 -18.39 -5.23
N ARG A 329 14.46 -18.07 -6.51
CA ARG A 329 15.73 -18.20 -7.23
C ARG A 329 16.66 -17.07 -6.80
N GLY A 330 17.76 -17.46 -6.12
CA GLY A 330 18.82 -16.54 -5.69
C GLY A 330 19.91 -16.39 -6.75
N ARG A 331 21.17 -16.41 -6.29
CA ARG A 331 22.35 -16.20 -7.12
C ARG A 331 22.51 -17.34 -8.13
N VAL A 332 22.95 -16.99 -9.33
CA VAL A 332 23.30 -17.93 -10.40
C VAL A 332 24.80 -17.88 -10.60
N VAL A 333 25.45 -19.05 -10.56
CA VAL A 333 26.86 -19.23 -10.89
C VAL A 333 26.96 -20.09 -12.13
N GLU A 334 27.43 -19.52 -13.24
CA GLU A 334 27.37 -20.19 -14.57
C GLU A 334 28.38 -21.36 -14.67
N ASP A 335 29.61 -21.23 -14.14
CA ASP A 335 30.68 -22.23 -14.25
C ASP A 335 31.08 -22.77 -12.89
N ALA A 336 30.11 -23.16 -12.07
CA ALA A 336 30.39 -23.69 -10.73
C ALA A 336 31.07 -25.07 -10.82
N VAL A 337 32.24 -25.21 -10.24
CA VAL A 337 32.89 -26.52 -10.05
C VAL A 337 32.15 -27.23 -8.92
N VAL A 338 31.50 -28.32 -9.21
CA VAL A 338 30.70 -29.06 -8.22
C VAL A 338 31.20 -30.49 -8.03
N VAL A 339 31.07 -30.93 -6.77
CA VAL A 339 31.34 -32.31 -6.37
C VAL A 339 30.18 -32.84 -5.54
N PRO A 340 29.94 -34.16 -5.50
CA PRO A 340 29.00 -34.73 -4.54
C PRO A 340 29.42 -34.44 -3.12
N GLY A 341 28.46 -34.16 -2.22
CA GLY A 341 28.75 -33.88 -0.80
C GLY A 341 29.55 -34.94 -0.09
N ALA A 342 29.43 -36.22 -0.53
CA ALA A 342 30.21 -37.34 -0.04
C ALA A 342 31.74 -37.23 -0.27
N ALA A 343 32.17 -36.40 -1.23
CA ALA A 343 33.58 -36.14 -1.48
C ALA A 343 34.26 -35.27 -0.40
N ILE A 344 33.46 -34.53 0.35
CA ILE A 344 33.97 -33.52 1.31
C ILE A 344 34.18 -34.17 2.66
N VAL A 345 35.40 -34.09 3.16
CA VAL A 345 35.79 -34.62 4.46
C VAL A 345 36.11 -33.48 5.42
N ALA A 346 35.47 -33.47 6.58
CA ALA A 346 35.79 -32.54 7.64
C ALA A 346 36.99 -33.05 8.44
N THR A 347 38.02 -32.24 8.59
CA THR A 347 39.20 -32.60 9.39
C THR A 347 38.96 -32.25 10.87
N PRO A 348 39.66 -32.92 11.81
CA PRO A 348 39.58 -32.59 13.24
C PRO A 348 39.96 -31.14 13.59
N ARG A 349 40.66 -30.46 12.69
CA ARG A 349 41.04 -29.06 12.84
C ARG A 349 39.99 -28.07 12.30
N GLY A 350 38.81 -28.56 11.89
CA GLY A 350 37.68 -27.75 11.47
C GLY A 350 37.71 -27.27 10.01
N TYR A 351 38.73 -27.56 9.21
CA TYR A 351 38.71 -27.23 7.77
C TYR A 351 38.22 -28.42 6.93
N LYS A 352 37.68 -28.12 5.75
CA LYS A 352 37.15 -29.09 4.81
C LYS A 352 38.17 -29.41 3.74
N VAL A 353 38.31 -30.70 3.39
CA VAL A 353 39.24 -31.22 2.39
C VAL A 353 38.55 -32.16 1.42
N VAL A 354 39.12 -32.27 0.26
CA VAL A 354 38.81 -33.29 -0.74
C VAL A 354 40.09 -34.03 -1.14
N TYR A 355 39.99 -35.27 -1.58
CA TYR A 355 41.10 -36.03 -2.13
C TYR A 355 40.98 -36.04 -3.65
N VAL A 356 41.96 -35.48 -4.31
CA VAL A 356 42.09 -35.49 -5.78
C VAL A 356 43.05 -36.58 -6.18
N VAL A 357 42.68 -37.41 -7.14
CA VAL A 357 43.50 -38.54 -7.62
C VAL A 357 44.14 -38.15 -8.95
N ASN A 358 45.49 -38.13 -8.94
CA ASN A 358 46.30 -38.02 -10.15
C ASN A 358 47.27 -39.17 -10.20
N ASP A 359 47.34 -39.88 -11.31
CA ASP A 359 48.26 -41.02 -11.55
C ASP A 359 48.25 -42.10 -10.43
N GLY A 360 47.06 -42.42 -9.91
CA GLY A 360 46.88 -43.39 -8.85
C GLY A 360 47.32 -42.96 -7.46
N LYS A 361 47.60 -41.67 -7.25
CA LYS A 361 47.97 -41.09 -5.99
C LYS A 361 46.91 -40.10 -5.54
N ALA A 362 46.43 -40.21 -4.30
CA ALA A 362 45.44 -39.33 -3.72
C ALA A 362 46.15 -38.16 -3.00
N SER A 363 45.92 -36.93 -3.43
CA SER A 363 46.43 -35.72 -2.82
C SER A 363 45.32 -35.02 -2.05
N MET A 364 45.56 -34.71 -0.79
CA MET A 364 44.63 -33.99 0.06
C MET A 364 44.70 -32.49 -0.25
N ARG A 365 43.58 -31.90 -0.65
CA ARG A 365 43.48 -30.46 -0.91
C ARG A 365 42.44 -29.82 0.00
N ARG A 366 42.82 -28.70 0.61
CA ARG A 366 41.87 -27.84 1.34
C ARG A 366 40.98 -27.16 0.35
N VAL A 367 39.67 -27.12 0.65
CA VAL A 367 38.65 -26.54 -0.22
C VAL A 367 37.81 -25.53 0.53
N THR A 368 37.34 -24.51 -0.20
CA THR A 368 36.34 -23.57 0.26
C THR A 368 35.01 -23.92 -0.41
N LEU A 369 33.98 -24.08 0.42
CA LEU A 369 32.65 -24.41 -0.09
C LEU A 369 31.91 -23.15 -0.53
N GLY A 370 31.15 -23.27 -1.58
CA GLY A 370 30.20 -22.26 -2.08
C GLY A 370 28.76 -22.70 -1.90
N LEU A 371 27.97 -22.60 -2.96
CA LEU A 371 26.55 -22.96 -2.96
C LEU A 371 26.36 -24.48 -2.85
N GLU A 372 25.31 -24.86 -2.14
CA GLU A 372 24.86 -26.26 -2.04
C GLU A 372 23.51 -26.41 -2.71
N GLN A 373 23.37 -27.42 -3.58
CA GLN A 373 22.10 -27.75 -4.23
C GLN A 373 21.87 -29.26 -4.21
N GLY A 374 20.99 -29.73 -3.34
CA GLY A 374 20.74 -31.13 -3.12
C GLY A 374 22.00 -31.87 -2.67
N ASN A 375 22.49 -32.87 -3.47
CA ASN A 375 23.72 -33.61 -3.17
C ASN A 375 24.99 -33.00 -3.81
N ARG A 376 24.88 -31.84 -4.48
CA ARG A 376 26.00 -31.17 -5.16
C ARG A 376 26.45 -29.94 -4.34
N VAL A 377 27.75 -29.86 -4.13
CA VAL A 377 28.38 -28.76 -3.40
C VAL A 377 29.38 -28.08 -4.30
N GLN A 378 29.26 -26.77 -4.42
CA GLN A 378 30.21 -25.94 -5.16
C GLN A 378 31.52 -25.83 -4.36
N LEU A 379 32.65 -26.01 -5.05
CA LEU A 379 33.96 -25.66 -4.56
C LEU A 379 34.41 -24.36 -5.22
N THR A 380 34.63 -23.33 -4.39
CA THR A 380 35.10 -22.03 -4.88
C THR A 380 36.62 -21.98 -5.02
N ASP A 381 37.32 -22.87 -4.32
CA ASP A 381 38.79 -22.99 -4.36
C ASP A 381 39.23 -24.43 -4.04
N GLY A 382 40.40 -24.82 -4.57
CA GLY A 382 41.08 -26.07 -4.26
C GLY A 382 40.95 -27.17 -5.30
N VAL A 383 39.95 -27.17 -6.24
CA VAL A 383 39.75 -28.17 -7.27
C VAL A 383 39.39 -27.50 -8.59
N LEU A 384 39.95 -27.99 -9.68
CA LEU A 384 39.62 -27.55 -11.02
C LEU A 384 38.57 -28.49 -11.66
N GLY A 385 37.75 -27.95 -12.58
CA GLY A 385 36.80 -28.76 -13.33
C GLY A 385 37.51 -29.84 -14.15
N GLY A 386 37.01 -31.08 -14.06
CA GLY A 386 37.57 -32.25 -14.72
C GLY A 386 38.52 -33.09 -13.82
N GLU A 387 38.94 -32.60 -12.66
CA GLU A 387 39.77 -33.38 -11.73
C GLU A 387 38.97 -34.50 -11.06
N MET A 388 39.62 -35.67 -10.88
CA MET A 388 39.01 -36.85 -10.28
C MET A 388 39.02 -36.75 -8.76
N VAL A 389 37.85 -36.66 -8.14
CA VAL A 389 37.69 -36.47 -6.67
C VAL A 389 37.13 -37.76 -6.07
N VAL A 390 37.68 -38.19 -4.94
CA VAL A 390 37.27 -39.39 -4.18
C VAL A 390 35.93 -39.12 -3.50
N ILE A 391 34.95 -39.98 -3.73
CA ILE A 391 33.62 -39.92 -3.10
C ILE A 391 33.39 -41.02 -2.04
N ALA A 392 34.11 -42.20 -2.18
CA ALA A 392 34.04 -43.27 -1.20
C ALA A 392 35.45 -43.79 -0.86
N GLY A 393 35.64 -44.17 0.40
CA GLY A 393 36.97 -44.60 0.93
C GLY A 393 37.86 -43.46 1.37
N ASN A 394 37.36 -42.22 1.37
CA ASN A 394 38.09 -40.97 1.69
C ASN A 394 38.41 -40.78 3.20
N LEU A 395 37.62 -41.37 4.13
CA LEU A 395 37.74 -41.17 5.57
C LEU A 395 39.09 -41.64 6.17
N ASN A 396 39.71 -42.67 5.57
CA ASN A 396 40.96 -43.28 6.04
C ASN A 396 42.17 -42.98 5.15
N LEU A 397 41.99 -42.11 4.13
CA LEU A 397 43.10 -41.74 3.27
C LEU A 397 44.06 -40.76 3.94
N LYS A 398 45.35 -41.02 3.69
CA LYS A 398 46.43 -40.07 4.04
C LYS A 398 46.84 -39.29 2.79
N ASP A 399 47.33 -38.11 2.98
CA ASP A 399 47.90 -37.32 1.88
C ASP A 399 49.02 -38.12 1.18
N GLY A 400 48.99 -38.16 -0.14
CA GLY A 400 49.96 -38.85 -0.96
C GLY A 400 49.78 -40.36 -1.04
N ALA A 401 48.72 -40.96 -0.51
CA ALA A 401 48.54 -42.42 -0.50
C ALA A 401 48.28 -42.94 -1.92
N MET A 402 48.95 -44.09 -2.25
CA MET A 402 48.63 -44.86 -3.48
C MET A 402 47.22 -45.44 -3.32
N VAL A 403 46.34 -45.27 -4.32
CA VAL A 403 44.97 -45.74 -4.29
C VAL A 403 44.72 -46.65 -5.51
N GLN A 404 43.85 -47.60 -5.34
CA GLN A 404 43.35 -48.44 -6.45
C GLN A 404 41.97 -47.90 -6.82
N LEU A 405 41.84 -47.45 -8.08
CA LEU A 405 40.56 -46.92 -8.60
C LEU A 405 39.55 -48.08 -8.66
N GLY A 406 38.45 -47.96 -7.96
CA GLY A 406 37.26 -48.78 -8.13
C GLY A 406 36.52 -48.37 -9.41
N LYS A 407 35.39 -49.04 -9.72
CA LYS A 407 34.52 -48.63 -10.84
C LYS A 407 34.16 -47.17 -10.71
N LEU A 408 34.30 -46.42 -11.83
CA LEU A 408 33.74 -45.02 -11.90
C LEU A 408 32.28 -45.07 -11.48
N ALA A 409 31.92 -44.44 -10.38
CA ALA A 409 30.54 -44.21 -10.05
C ALA A 409 30.01 -43.20 -11.06
N GLN A 410 29.03 -43.59 -11.86
CA GLN A 410 28.30 -42.62 -12.65
C GLN A 410 27.58 -41.65 -11.69
N ALA A 411 27.71 -40.38 -11.95
CA ALA A 411 26.95 -39.37 -11.21
C ALA A 411 25.45 -39.76 -11.21
N PRO A 412 24.73 -39.69 -10.06
CA PRO A 412 23.33 -40.05 -10.04
C PRO A 412 22.59 -39.15 -11.03
N THR A 413 22.10 -39.74 -12.10
CA THR A 413 21.27 -39.06 -13.10
C THR A 413 20.09 -38.43 -12.39
N SER A 414 19.87 -37.15 -12.66
CA SER A 414 18.75 -36.33 -12.22
C SER A 414 17.45 -37.14 -12.23
N ASN A 415 16.75 -37.13 -11.12
CA ASN A 415 15.40 -37.66 -10.98
C ASN A 415 14.52 -37.00 -12.05
N LYS A 416 14.19 -37.79 -13.07
CA LYS A 416 13.31 -37.44 -14.18
C LYS A 416 11.99 -37.02 -13.57
N ALA A 417 11.54 -35.78 -13.85
CA ALA A 417 10.19 -35.35 -13.54
C ALA A 417 9.16 -36.41 -13.99
N PRO A 418 8.15 -36.75 -13.19
CA PRO A 418 7.11 -37.68 -13.61
C PRO A 418 6.39 -37.10 -14.82
N GLY A 419 6.32 -37.93 -15.84
CA GLY A 419 5.94 -37.65 -17.20
C GLY A 419 4.57 -37.03 -17.37
N SER A 420 4.51 -36.17 -18.34
CA SER A 420 3.34 -35.87 -19.14
C SER A 420 2.80 -37.17 -19.75
N ASN A 421 1.71 -37.69 -19.24
CA ASN A 421 0.86 -38.60 -19.98
C ASN A 421 -0.11 -37.73 -20.82
N GLU A 422 0.16 -37.70 -22.12
CA GLU A 422 -0.87 -37.53 -23.13
C GLU A 422 -1.85 -38.72 -23.05
N GLN A 423 -3.08 -38.46 -22.74
CA GLN A 423 -4.28 -38.99 -23.34
C GLN A 423 -5.47 -38.11 -22.96
#